data_6bc6f78d57395e5ab9f4f5675ece4ab0
#
_entry.id   6bc6f78d57395e5ab9f4f5675ece4ab0
#
_cell.length_a   1.000
_cell.length_b   1.000
_cell.length_c   1.000
_cell.angle_alpha   90.00
_cell.angle_beta   90.00
_cell.angle_gamma   90.00
#
_symmetry.space_group_name_H-M   'P 1'
#
loop_
_entity.id
_entity.type
_entity.pdbx_description
1 polymer ?
#
loop_
_entity_poly.entity_id
_entity_poly.type
_entity_poly.pdbx_seq_one_letter_code
_entity_poly.pdbx_strand_id
1 'polypeptide(L)'
;MEKTYELMPNAKMLLSSLRSVGYTEETAIADIVDNSISSGANTIQLYFDWDDQTILIADNGKGMQKKELLDSMKIGSSDPGVTRSASDLGRFGMGMKTASFSLGKQLLVITKQKDEINNAEWNLEYVENEDKWEILIHSDEKIDTYIKSKTDKIEFQNWDEGTLISLSMLDKLIDENNMQKSKVKFYKTVEKVKKHLAMIFHRFIEEDNLQIYVNKNLLEAWNPFIRQNPATMELACEELFDGKTIVSIEPYILPHKTKFEDEEAFKKAGGAKDWLAHQGFYVYRNRRLIVYGTWFGKFKKEPAYNLARIKLDMSSESDFEWGIDIKKSKATLPVSIEESVIQIAYLAIEKSVAVYNSRGVYNRRNTGNNTSLKYVWEQRKNSSGNYMFYFCLLYTSP
;
A
#
# COMPACT_ATOMS: atom_id res chain seq x y z
N MET A 1 -4.11 -0.63 -51.81
CA MET A 1 -4.48 -1.57 -50.73
C MET A 1 -3.36 -1.61 -49.73
N GLU A 2 -3.64 -1.25 -48.49
CA GLU A 2 -2.70 -1.39 -47.41
C GLU A 2 -2.59 -2.88 -47.07
N LYS A 3 -1.34 -3.34 -46.81
CA LYS A 3 -1.08 -4.72 -46.38
C LYS A 3 -0.81 -4.68 -44.88
N THR A 4 -1.54 -5.47 -44.10
CA THR A 4 -1.34 -5.67 -42.69
C THR A 4 -0.51 -6.93 -42.45
N TYR A 5 0.40 -6.88 -41.46
CA TYR A 5 1.15 -8.03 -40.99
C TYR A 5 0.91 -8.18 -39.48
N GLU A 6 0.66 -9.39 -39.03
CA GLU A 6 0.58 -9.72 -37.61
C GLU A 6 1.99 -9.83 -37.04
N LEU A 7 2.29 -9.04 -36.00
CA LEU A 7 3.59 -9.04 -35.32
C LEU A 7 3.40 -9.53 -33.89
N MET A 8 3.64 -10.81 -33.67
CA MET A 8 3.68 -11.38 -32.33
C MET A 8 4.98 -10.98 -31.64
N PRO A 9 4.94 -10.42 -30.41
CA PRO A 9 6.16 -10.13 -29.67
C PRO A 9 6.89 -11.42 -29.30
N ASN A 10 8.23 -11.41 -29.34
CA ASN A 10 9.03 -12.51 -28.84
C ASN A 10 8.79 -12.71 -27.35
N ALA A 11 8.43 -13.94 -26.94
CA ALA A 11 8.02 -14.25 -25.58
C ALA A 11 9.15 -14.03 -24.58
N LYS A 12 10.34 -14.51 -24.86
CA LYS A 12 11.52 -14.39 -24.00
C LYS A 12 11.91 -12.92 -23.78
N MET A 13 11.95 -12.11 -24.86
CA MET A 13 12.36 -10.70 -24.76
C MET A 13 11.35 -9.86 -23.99
N LEU A 14 10.05 -10.07 -24.20
CA LEU A 14 9.01 -9.35 -23.48
C LEU A 14 8.99 -9.73 -21.99
N LEU A 15 9.11 -11.02 -21.66
CA LEU A 15 9.20 -11.47 -20.25
C LEU A 15 10.42 -10.90 -19.55
N SER A 16 11.57 -10.86 -20.22
CA SER A 16 12.78 -10.23 -19.66
C SER A 16 12.55 -8.73 -19.38
N SER A 17 11.86 -8.02 -20.26
CA SER A 17 11.49 -6.62 -20.06
C SER A 17 10.52 -6.44 -18.90
N LEU A 18 9.51 -7.29 -18.77
CA LEU A 18 8.55 -7.27 -17.66
C LEU A 18 9.22 -7.53 -16.30
N ARG A 19 10.23 -8.40 -16.25
CA ARG A 19 11.02 -8.66 -15.04
C ARG A 19 11.87 -7.46 -14.61
N SER A 20 12.15 -6.54 -15.50
CA SER A 20 12.97 -5.33 -15.26
C SER A 20 12.16 -4.09 -14.88
N VAL A 21 10.85 -4.18 -14.69
CA VAL A 21 9.96 -3.06 -14.34
C VAL A 21 10.38 -2.32 -13.04
N GLY A 22 11.26 -2.93 -12.23
CA GLY A 22 11.88 -2.27 -11.07
C GLY A 22 11.01 -2.29 -9.81
N TYR A 23 10.31 -3.39 -9.57
CA TYR A 23 9.73 -3.68 -8.26
C TYR A 23 10.82 -3.90 -7.22
N THR A 24 10.56 -3.44 -5.98
CA THR A 24 11.24 -3.98 -4.81
C THR A 24 10.47 -5.20 -4.30
N GLU A 25 11.12 -6.02 -3.48
CA GLU A 25 10.48 -7.23 -2.97
C GLU A 25 9.19 -6.93 -2.19
N GLU A 26 9.22 -5.89 -1.36
CA GLU A 26 8.07 -5.46 -0.56
C GLU A 26 6.92 -4.89 -1.40
N THR A 27 7.21 -4.14 -2.47
CA THR A 27 6.16 -3.61 -3.34
C THR A 27 5.55 -4.68 -4.23
N ALA A 28 6.34 -5.67 -4.65
CA ALA A 28 5.85 -6.81 -5.40
C ALA A 28 4.85 -7.65 -4.58
N ILE A 29 5.21 -7.98 -3.35
CA ILE A 29 4.31 -8.72 -2.44
C ILE A 29 3.04 -7.91 -2.16
N ALA A 30 3.17 -6.60 -1.96
CA ALA A 30 2.02 -5.74 -1.71
C ALA A 30 1.01 -5.70 -2.87
N ASP A 31 1.47 -5.69 -4.13
CA ASP A 31 0.58 -5.73 -5.30
C ASP A 31 -0.15 -7.08 -5.43
N ILE A 32 0.46 -8.16 -4.94
CA ILE A 32 -0.23 -9.47 -4.86
C ILE A 32 -1.31 -9.43 -3.76
N VAL A 33 -0.99 -8.87 -2.59
CA VAL A 33 -1.94 -8.69 -1.48
C VAL A 33 -3.11 -7.76 -1.87
N ASP A 34 -2.89 -6.73 -2.69
CA ASP A 34 -3.96 -5.89 -3.25
C ASP A 34 -5.03 -6.72 -3.98
N ASN A 35 -4.62 -7.78 -4.72
CA ASN A 35 -5.58 -8.66 -5.41
C ASN A 35 -6.40 -9.48 -4.42
N SER A 36 -5.78 -9.98 -3.35
CA SER A 36 -6.48 -10.67 -2.27
C SER A 36 -7.52 -9.78 -1.59
N ILE A 37 -7.18 -8.53 -1.27
CA ILE A 37 -8.13 -7.55 -0.72
C ILE A 37 -9.27 -7.26 -1.72
N SER A 38 -8.94 -7.07 -3.00
CA SER A 38 -9.93 -6.81 -4.06
C SER A 38 -10.87 -8.00 -4.31
N SER A 39 -10.43 -9.24 -3.98
CA SER A 39 -11.27 -10.43 -4.02
C SER A 39 -12.19 -10.58 -2.82
N GLY A 40 -12.15 -9.64 -1.85
CA GLY A 40 -12.96 -9.66 -0.63
C GLY A 40 -12.41 -10.55 0.47
N ALA A 41 -11.12 -10.91 0.43
CA ALA A 41 -10.48 -11.66 1.48
C ALA A 41 -10.46 -10.89 2.80
N ASN A 42 -10.74 -11.56 3.90
CA ASN A 42 -10.55 -11.06 5.25
C ASN A 42 -9.35 -11.70 5.97
N THR A 43 -8.81 -12.76 5.40
CA THR A 43 -7.63 -13.47 5.92
C THR A 43 -6.64 -13.72 4.79
N ILE A 44 -5.41 -13.25 4.97
CA ILE A 44 -4.32 -13.43 4.01
C ILE A 44 -3.12 -14.00 4.75
N GLN A 45 -2.57 -15.10 4.24
CA GLN A 45 -1.43 -15.79 4.83
C GLN A 45 -0.26 -15.77 3.86
N LEU A 46 0.86 -15.18 4.29
CA LEU A 46 2.13 -15.21 3.58
C LEU A 46 3.09 -16.15 4.31
N TYR A 47 3.68 -17.07 3.58
CA TYR A 47 4.69 -17.95 4.12
C TYR A 47 5.96 -17.92 3.25
N PHE A 48 7.04 -17.42 3.82
CA PHE A 48 8.35 -17.38 3.22
C PHE A 48 9.12 -18.61 3.65
N ASP A 49 9.30 -19.54 2.75
CA ASP A 49 9.92 -20.82 2.98
C ASP A 49 11.34 -20.83 2.40
N TRP A 50 12.30 -20.83 3.30
CA TRP A 50 13.71 -20.92 2.91
C TRP A 50 14.08 -22.34 2.43
N ASP A 51 13.53 -23.37 3.05
CA ASP A 51 13.92 -24.75 2.79
C ASP A 51 13.39 -25.23 1.43
N ASP A 52 12.14 -24.88 1.10
CA ASP A 52 11.55 -25.15 -0.22
C ASP A 52 11.84 -24.02 -1.24
N GLN A 53 12.53 -22.96 -0.84
CA GLN A 53 12.80 -21.77 -1.68
C GLN A 53 11.54 -21.22 -2.36
N THR A 54 10.45 -21.10 -1.59
CA THR A 54 9.17 -20.65 -2.09
C THR A 54 8.60 -19.49 -1.27
N ILE A 55 7.75 -18.70 -1.89
CA ILE A 55 6.88 -17.74 -1.21
C ILE A 55 5.45 -18.16 -1.51
N LEU A 56 4.68 -18.46 -0.48
CA LEU A 56 3.26 -18.78 -0.56
C LEU A 56 2.45 -17.58 -0.12
N ILE A 57 1.40 -17.24 -0.87
CA ILE A 57 0.43 -16.21 -0.53
C ILE A 57 -0.93 -16.82 -0.72
N ALA A 58 -1.65 -17.02 0.36
CA ALA A 58 -2.99 -17.61 0.36
C ALA A 58 -4.00 -16.61 0.92
N ASP A 59 -5.18 -16.57 0.32
CA ASP A 59 -6.31 -15.77 0.77
C ASP A 59 -7.61 -16.57 0.74
N ASN A 60 -8.55 -16.14 1.58
CA ASN A 60 -9.91 -16.68 1.63
C ASN A 60 -10.92 -15.80 0.89
N GLY A 61 -10.49 -15.14 -0.19
CA GLY A 61 -11.38 -14.39 -1.07
C GLY A 61 -12.31 -15.30 -1.89
N LYS A 62 -13.07 -14.69 -2.80
CA LYS A 62 -14.09 -15.40 -3.62
C LYS A 62 -13.54 -16.48 -4.57
N GLY A 63 -12.23 -16.59 -4.73
CA GLY A 63 -11.61 -17.46 -5.72
C GLY A 63 -11.95 -17.07 -7.17
N MET A 64 -11.65 -17.98 -8.10
CA MET A 64 -11.88 -17.78 -9.55
C MET A 64 -12.35 -19.07 -10.22
N GLN A 65 -13.34 -18.94 -11.11
CA GLN A 65 -13.66 -20.00 -12.05
C GLN A 65 -12.54 -20.16 -13.09
N LYS A 66 -12.50 -21.30 -13.79
CA LYS A 66 -11.45 -21.60 -14.79
C LYS A 66 -11.25 -20.49 -15.82
N LYS A 67 -12.34 -19.92 -16.34
CA LYS A 67 -12.26 -18.83 -17.32
C LYS A 67 -11.65 -17.58 -16.71
N GLU A 68 -12.08 -17.19 -15.51
CA GLU A 68 -11.56 -16.02 -14.80
C GLU A 68 -10.07 -16.19 -14.48
N LEU A 69 -9.66 -17.38 -14.04
CA LEU A 69 -8.25 -17.71 -13.80
C LEU A 69 -7.43 -17.53 -15.09
N LEU A 70 -7.86 -18.15 -16.21
CA LEU A 70 -7.15 -18.04 -17.48
C LEU A 70 -7.06 -16.60 -17.97
N ASP A 71 -8.15 -15.83 -17.82
CA ASP A 71 -8.16 -14.40 -18.17
C ASP A 71 -7.23 -13.60 -17.24
N SER A 72 -7.19 -13.92 -15.95
CA SER A 72 -6.27 -13.28 -14.99
C SER A 72 -4.79 -13.59 -15.28
N MET A 73 -4.50 -14.74 -15.90
CA MET A 73 -3.14 -15.14 -16.27
C MET A 73 -2.65 -14.50 -17.57
N LYS A 74 -3.52 -13.91 -18.40
CA LYS A 74 -3.11 -13.19 -19.62
C LYS A 74 -2.33 -11.93 -19.26
N ILE A 75 -1.25 -11.67 -19.99
CA ILE A 75 -0.47 -10.43 -19.84
C ILE A 75 -1.23 -9.31 -20.55
N GLY A 76 -1.55 -8.21 -19.83
CA GLY A 76 -2.35 -7.11 -20.39
C GLY A 76 -3.85 -7.42 -20.51
N SER A 77 -4.40 -8.20 -19.60
CA SER A 77 -5.80 -8.65 -19.62
C SER A 77 -6.84 -7.56 -19.31
N SER A 78 -6.43 -6.36 -18.90
CA SER A 78 -7.34 -5.30 -18.47
C SER A 78 -7.02 -3.98 -19.14
N ASP A 79 -8.08 -3.33 -19.67
CA ASP A 79 -7.98 -1.97 -20.20
C ASP A 79 -7.91 -0.97 -19.03
N PRO A 80 -6.86 -0.13 -18.96
CA PRO A 80 -6.74 0.92 -17.94
C PRO A 80 -7.84 1.98 -18.00
N GLY A 81 -8.53 2.11 -19.14
CA GLY A 81 -9.59 3.11 -19.39
C GLY A 81 -10.99 2.71 -18.91
N VAL A 82 -11.18 1.45 -18.46
CA VAL A 82 -12.50 1.00 -17.98
C VAL A 82 -12.70 1.43 -16.52
N THR A 83 -13.83 2.09 -16.25
CA THR A 83 -14.25 2.45 -14.89
C THR A 83 -14.49 1.17 -14.07
N ARG A 84 -13.82 1.06 -12.93
CA ARG A 84 -13.89 -0.08 -12.01
C ARG A 84 -14.56 0.30 -10.69
N SER A 85 -14.95 -0.71 -9.92
CA SER A 85 -15.51 -0.46 -8.59
C SER A 85 -14.50 0.19 -7.66
N ALA A 86 -14.97 0.98 -6.70
CA ALA A 86 -14.14 1.60 -5.68
C ALA A 86 -13.36 0.60 -4.81
N SER A 87 -13.81 -0.66 -4.77
CA SER A 87 -13.13 -1.76 -4.07
C SER A 87 -11.97 -2.37 -4.87
N ASP A 88 -11.85 -2.09 -6.18
CA ASP A 88 -10.77 -2.63 -7.00
C ASP A 88 -9.49 -1.80 -6.82
N LEU A 89 -8.49 -2.39 -6.17
CA LEU A 89 -7.16 -1.79 -5.99
C LEU A 89 -6.26 -1.99 -7.22
N GLY A 90 -6.64 -2.88 -8.15
CA GLY A 90 -5.94 -3.12 -9.41
C GLY A 90 -6.17 -1.99 -10.43
N ARG A 91 -5.23 -1.78 -11.36
CA ARG A 91 -5.38 -0.79 -12.44
C ARG A 91 -5.11 -1.37 -13.83
N PHE A 92 -4.05 -2.13 -14.00
CA PHE A 92 -3.50 -2.47 -15.31
C PHE A 92 -3.65 -3.95 -15.70
N GLY A 93 -4.17 -4.82 -14.84
CA GLY A 93 -4.25 -6.26 -15.09
C GLY A 93 -2.90 -6.97 -15.30
N MET A 94 -1.81 -6.27 -14.99
CA MET A 94 -0.44 -6.79 -15.08
C MET A 94 0.24 -6.94 -13.72
N GLY A 95 -0.26 -6.30 -12.66
CA GLY A 95 0.39 -6.19 -11.35
C GLY A 95 0.85 -7.54 -10.79
N MET A 96 -0.05 -8.51 -10.67
CA MET A 96 0.27 -9.85 -10.15
C MET A 96 1.44 -10.50 -10.92
N LYS A 97 1.38 -10.50 -12.26
CA LYS A 97 2.38 -11.18 -13.10
C LYS A 97 3.73 -10.48 -13.05
N THR A 98 3.76 -9.15 -13.23
CA THR A 98 5.00 -8.38 -13.18
C THR A 98 5.63 -8.39 -11.79
N ALA A 99 4.81 -8.31 -10.74
CA ALA A 99 5.26 -8.46 -9.36
C ALA A 99 5.88 -9.85 -9.11
N SER A 100 5.16 -10.91 -9.49
CA SER A 100 5.65 -12.30 -9.33
C SER A 100 6.94 -12.53 -10.10
N PHE A 101 7.01 -12.12 -11.36
CA PHE A 101 8.19 -12.29 -12.20
C PHE A 101 9.39 -11.46 -11.74
N SER A 102 9.17 -10.38 -10.99
CA SER A 102 10.26 -9.62 -10.36
C SER A 102 10.91 -10.36 -9.19
N LEU A 103 10.26 -11.38 -8.62
CA LEU A 103 10.75 -12.17 -7.49
C LEU A 103 11.33 -13.52 -7.92
N GLY A 104 10.66 -14.20 -8.86
CA GLY A 104 11.04 -15.52 -9.30
C GLY A 104 10.63 -15.82 -10.74
N LYS A 105 10.98 -16.99 -11.22
CA LYS A 105 10.69 -17.44 -12.60
C LYS A 105 9.43 -18.31 -12.72
N GLN A 106 8.85 -18.72 -11.59
CA GLN A 106 7.69 -19.60 -11.59
C GLN A 106 6.58 -19.01 -10.73
N LEU A 107 5.40 -18.89 -11.31
CA LEU A 107 4.16 -18.42 -10.69
C LEU A 107 3.09 -19.46 -10.87
N LEU A 108 2.79 -20.22 -9.83
CA LEU A 108 1.64 -21.13 -9.78
C LEU A 108 0.50 -20.44 -9.04
N VAL A 109 -0.67 -20.40 -9.67
CA VAL A 109 -1.92 -19.93 -9.07
C VAL A 109 -2.87 -21.12 -8.95
N ILE A 110 -3.32 -21.39 -7.76
CA ILE A 110 -4.36 -22.37 -7.44
C ILE A 110 -5.52 -21.62 -6.84
N THR A 111 -6.72 -21.84 -7.33
CA THR A 111 -7.90 -21.11 -6.86
C THR A 111 -9.07 -22.07 -6.63
N LYS A 112 -9.84 -21.79 -5.61
CA LYS A 112 -10.98 -22.56 -5.17
C LYS A 112 -12.23 -21.69 -5.23
N GLN A 113 -13.23 -22.12 -5.95
CA GLN A 113 -14.53 -21.44 -5.95
C GLN A 113 -15.62 -22.49 -6.00
N LYS A 114 -16.52 -22.48 -5.02
CA LYS A 114 -17.51 -23.54 -4.79
C LYS A 114 -16.78 -24.88 -4.64
N ASP A 115 -17.15 -25.91 -5.40
CA ASP A 115 -16.55 -27.24 -5.32
C ASP A 115 -15.42 -27.46 -6.36
N GLU A 116 -15.03 -26.40 -7.09
CA GLU A 116 -14.02 -26.50 -8.14
C GLU A 116 -12.68 -25.95 -7.70
N ILE A 117 -11.61 -26.72 -7.96
CA ILE A 117 -10.21 -26.27 -7.83
C ILE A 117 -9.66 -26.11 -9.25
N ASN A 118 -9.18 -24.92 -9.56
CA ASN A 118 -8.54 -24.60 -10.83
C ASN A 118 -7.08 -24.20 -10.58
N ASN A 119 -6.21 -24.46 -11.56
CA ASN A 119 -4.80 -24.07 -11.44
C ASN A 119 -4.26 -23.58 -12.79
N ALA A 120 -3.23 -22.74 -12.72
CA ALA A 120 -2.47 -22.30 -13.87
C ALA A 120 -1.07 -21.85 -13.44
N GLU A 121 -0.07 -22.18 -14.22
CA GLU A 121 1.33 -21.86 -13.92
C GLU A 121 1.99 -21.15 -15.10
N TRP A 122 2.61 -20.01 -14.80
CA TRP A 122 3.65 -19.44 -15.63
C TRP A 122 5.01 -20.01 -15.19
N ASN A 123 5.70 -20.67 -16.11
CA ASN A 123 7.08 -21.09 -15.94
C ASN A 123 7.93 -20.41 -17.01
N LEU A 124 8.73 -19.44 -16.59
CA LEU A 124 9.47 -18.60 -17.53
C LEU A 124 10.56 -19.36 -18.27
N GLU A 125 11.14 -20.39 -17.65
CA GLU A 125 12.14 -21.25 -18.33
C GLU A 125 11.48 -22.11 -19.42
N TYR A 126 10.27 -22.59 -19.18
CA TYR A 126 9.49 -23.27 -20.22
C TYR A 126 9.19 -22.33 -21.39
N VAL A 127 8.71 -21.12 -21.11
CA VAL A 127 8.41 -20.12 -22.15
C VAL A 127 9.67 -19.70 -22.92
N GLU A 128 10.81 -19.57 -22.23
CA GLU A 128 12.10 -19.21 -22.86
C GLU A 128 12.63 -20.34 -23.77
N ASN A 129 12.42 -21.60 -23.39
CA ASN A 129 12.90 -22.74 -24.15
C ASN A 129 12.03 -23.05 -25.38
N GLU A 130 10.70 -22.94 -25.24
CA GLU A 130 9.73 -23.22 -26.31
C GLU A 130 9.47 -22.01 -27.19
N ASP A 131 9.82 -20.78 -26.76
CA ASP A 131 9.50 -19.48 -27.37
C ASP A 131 8.01 -19.32 -27.70
N LYS A 132 7.14 -19.81 -26.80
CA LYS A 132 5.69 -19.77 -26.91
C LYS A 132 5.03 -19.11 -25.71
N TRP A 133 3.94 -18.39 -25.98
CA TRP A 133 3.07 -17.82 -24.97
C TRP A 133 2.11 -18.87 -24.41
N GLU A 134 2.62 -19.79 -23.61
CA GLU A 134 1.85 -20.88 -23.04
C GLU A 134 2.00 -20.93 -21.52
N ILE A 135 0.93 -21.31 -20.83
CA ILE A 135 0.91 -21.61 -19.40
C ILE A 135 0.67 -23.10 -19.20
N LEU A 136 1.12 -23.62 -18.09
CA LEU A 136 0.95 -25.03 -17.72
C LEU A 136 -0.30 -25.17 -16.86
N ILE A 137 -1.08 -26.22 -17.13
CA ILE A 137 -2.20 -26.66 -16.29
C ILE A 137 -1.85 -28.03 -15.76
N HIS A 138 -1.84 -28.19 -14.45
CA HIS A 138 -1.48 -29.45 -13.81
C HIS A 138 -2.71 -30.31 -13.54
N SER A 139 -2.50 -31.63 -13.44
CA SER A 139 -3.57 -32.56 -13.04
C SER A 139 -4.04 -32.33 -11.62
N ASP A 140 -5.30 -32.67 -11.35
CA ASP A 140 -5.90 -32.50 -10.03
C ASP A 140 -5.12 -33.27 -8.94
N GLU A 141 -4.65 -34.49 -9.24
CA GLU A 141 -3.84 -35.29 -8.33
C GLU A 141 -2.52 -34.58 -7.92
N LYS A 142 -1.85 -33.93 -8.89
CA LYS A 142 -0.63 -33.16 -8.62
C LYS A 142 -0.95 -31.95 -7.73
N ILE A 143 -2.03 -31.25 -8.01
CA ILE A 143 -2.45 -30.07 -7.24
C ILE A 143 -2.89 -30.45 -5.83
N ASP A 144 -3.67 -31.50 -5.67
CA ASP A 144 -4.05 -32.03 -4.35
C ASP A 144 -2.84 -32.42 -3.51
N THR A 145 -1.89 -33.10 -4.12
CA THR A 145 -0.63 -33.46 -3.46
C THR A 145 0.15 -32.22 -3.04
N TYR A 146 0.20 -31.22 -3.91
CA TYR A 146 0.86 -29.93 -3.63
C TYR A 146 0.19 -29.21 -2.45
N ILE A 147 -1.12 -29.04 -2.46
CA ILE A 147 -1.88 -28.39 -1.37
C ILE A 147 -1.62 -29.14 -0.05
N LYS A 148 -1.74 -30.47 -0.05
CA LYS A 148 -1.48 -31.30 1.14
C LYS A 148 -0.07 -31.14 1.69
N SER A 149 0.92 -30.93 0.84
CA SER A 149 2.31 -30.68 1.27
C SER A 149 2.53 -29.33 1.93
N LYS A 150 1.57 -28.43 1.87
CA LYS A 150 1.66 -27.06 2.44
C LYS A 150 0.74 -26.83 3.64
N THR A 151 0.04 -27.86 4.12
CA THR A 151 -0.94 -27.77 5.22
C THR A 151 -0.34 -27.32 6.55
N ASP A 152 0.94 -27.62 6.76
CA ASP A 152 1.69 -27.15 7.94
C ASP A 152 2.13 -25.69 7.84
N LYS A 153 1.98 -25.03 6.69
CA LYS A 153 2.45 -23.67 6.41
C LYS A 153 1.33 -22.66 6.28
N ILE A 154 0.25 -23.05 5.60
CA ILE A 154 -0.93 -22.22 5.29
C ILE A 154 -2.22 -23.00 5.47
N GLU A 155 -3.35 -22.31 5.65
CA GLU A 155 -4.67 -22.90 5.93
C GLU A 155 -5.57 -23.00 4.68
N PHE A 156 -5.05 -22.77 3.49
CA PHE A 156 -5.81 -22.75 2.23
C PHE A 156 -6.72 -23.99 2.04
N GLN A 157 -6.30 -25.18 2.47
CA GLN A 157 -7.09 -26.40 2.38
C GLN A 157 -8.38 -26.35 3.21
N ASN A 158 -8.42 -25.53 4.27
CA ASN A 158 -9.54 -25.43 5.20
C ASN A 158 -10.64 -24.45 4.74
N TRP A 159 -10.35 -23.66 3.71
CA TRP A 159 -11.28 -22.66 3.19
C TRP A 159 -12.12 -23.23 2.04
N ASP A 160 -13.38 -22.83 1.97
CA ASP A 160 -14.29 -23.25 0.88
C ASP A 160 -13.98 -22.51 -0.42
N GLU A 161 -13.55 -21.25 -0.31
CA GLU A 161 -13.17 -20.39 -1.43
C GLU A 161 -11.82 -19.73 -1.12
N GLY A 162 -11.10 -19.29 -2.16
CA GLY A 162 -9.84 -18.59 -1.99
C GLY A 162 -8.85 -18.79 -3.12
N THR A 163 -7.68 -18.15 -2.96
CA THR A 163 -6.58 -18.27 -3.92
C THR A 163 -5.27 -18.53 -3.19
N LEU A 164 -4.49 -19.47 -3.72
CA LEU A 164 -3.12 -19.74 -3.32
C LEU A 164 -2.19 -19.40 -4.48
N ILE A 165 -1.28 -18.47 -4.24
CA ILE A 165 -0.19 -18.13 -5.14
C ILE A 165 1.08 -18.72 -4.57
N SER A 166 1.82 -19.47 -5.41
CA SER A 166 3.14 -19.98 -5.08
C SER A 166 4.18 -19.42 -6.05
N LEU A 167 5.16 -18.73 -5.49
CA LEU A 167 6.31 -18.23 -6.22
C LEU A 167 7.51 -19.11 -5.91
N SER A 168 8.17 -19.61 -6.95
CA SER A 168 9.38 -20.44 -6.82
C SER A 168 10.43 -20.02 -7.86
N MET A 169 11.58 -20.70 -7.84
CA MET A 169 12.74 -20.28 -8.63
C MET A 169 13.09 -18.81 -8.37
N LEU A 170 13.30 -18.47 -7.08
CA LEU A 170 13.45 -17.11 -6.56
C LEU A 170 14.83 -16.51 -6.87
N ASP A 171 15.22 -16.49 -8.13
CA ASP A 171 16.56 -16.09 -8.63
C ASP A 171 16.95 -14.63 -8.29
N LYS A 172 15.99 -13.79 -7.93
CA LYS A 172 16.27 -12.42 -7.45
C LYS A 172 16.57 -12.35 -5.96
N LEU A 173 16.10 -13.33 -5.19
CA LEU A 173 16.32 -13.41 -3.74
C LEU A 173 17.44 -14.37 -3.37
N ILE A 174 17.59 -15.46 -4.14
CA ILE A 174 18.49 -16.56 -3.86
C ILE A 174 19.53 -16.68 -4.96
N ASP A 175 20.79 -16.56 -4.58
CA ASP A 175 21.95 -16.83 -5.42
C ASP A 175 22.53 -18.17 -4.97
N GLU A 176 22.43 -19.18 -5.83
CA GLU A 176 22.89 -20.54 -5.57
C GLU A 176 24.39 -20.59 -5.29
N ASN A 177 25.17 -19.65 -5.85
CA ASN A 177 26.62 -19.57 -5.61
C ASN A 177 26.96 -19.05 -4.21
N ASN A 178 25.98 -18.47 -3.49
CA ASN A 178 26.20 -17.88 -2.16
C ASN A 178 25.01 -18.05 -1.23
N MET A 179 24.67 -19.28 -0.91
CA MET A 179 23.49 -19.63 -0.11
C MET A 179 23.45 -18.95 1.25
N GLN A 180 24.60 -18.78 1.92
CA GLN A 180 24.62 -18.16 3.25
C GLN A 180 24.25 -16.68 3.21
N LYS A 181 24.76 -15.92 2.23
CA LYS A 181 24.35 -14.52 2.03
C LYS A 181 22.89 -14.42 1.59
N SER A 182 22.45 -15.32 0.72
CA SER A 182 21.08 -15.43 0.26
C SER A 182 20.12 -15.68 1.42
N LYS A 183 20.45 -16.55 2.36
CA LYS A 183 19.66 -16.80 3.57
C LYS A 183 19.47 -15.54 4.41
N VAL A 184 20.55 -14.80 4.64
CA VAL A 184 20.48 -13.52 5.38
C VAL A 184 19.64 -12.48 4.63
N LYS A 185 19.81 -12.37 3.30
CA LYS A 185 19.02 -11.47 2.45
C LYS A 185 17.53 -11.85 2.51
N PHE A 186 17.22 -13.13 2.40
CA PHE A 186 15.86 -13.67 2.42
C PHE A 186 15.11 -13.27 3.71
N TYR A 187 15.70 -13.52 4.88
CA TYR A 187 15.07 -13.12 6.15
C TYR A 187 15.00 -11.61 6.34
N LYS A 188 15.98 -10.85 5.86
CA LYS A 188 15.88 -9.37 5.83
C LYS A 188 14.74 -8.91 4.95
N THR A 189 14.48 -9.59 3.84
CA THR A 189 13.34 -9.30 2.96
C THR A 189 12.03 -9.58 3.68
N VAL A 190 11.90 -10.68 4.41
CA VAL A 190 10.70 -10.96 5.22
C VAL A 190 10.40 -9.80 6.18
N GLU A 191 11.40 -9.31 6.90
CA GLU A 191 11.20 -8.18 7.84
C GLU A 191 10.87 -6.85 7.13
N LYS A 192 11.41 -6.61 5.94
CA LYS A 192 11.01 -5.44 5.12
C LYS A 192 9.56 -5.56 4.66
N VAL A 193 9.16 -6.74 4.17
CA VAL A 193 7.78 -7.00 3.74
C VAL A 193 6.82 -6.80 4.89
N LYS A 194 7.07 -7.38 6.09
CA LYS A 194 6.23 -7.17 7.27
C LYS A 194 6.00 -5.69 7.55
N LYS A 195 7.09 -4.91 7.67
CA LYS A 195 7.01 -3.48 7.97
C LYS A 195 6.26 -2.69 6.89
N HIS A 196 6.44 -3.06 5.63
CA HIS A 196 5.79 -2.42 4.50
C HIS A 196 4.29 -2.72 4.49
N LEU A 197 3.88 -3.98 4.60
CA LEU A 197 2.47 -4.38 4.64
C LEU A 197 1.75 -3.78 5.85
N ALA A 198 2.39 -3.78 7.04
CA ALA A 198 1.85 -3.17 8.25
C ALA A 198 1.51 -1.68 8.07
N MET A 199 2.32 -0.98 7.27
CA MET A 199 2.12 0.45 6.99
C MET A 199 1.10 0.69 5.89
N ILE A 200 1.22 0.02 4.74
CA ILE A 200 0.38 0.37 3.58
C ILE A 200 -1.05 -0.13 3.70
N PHE A 201 -1.28 -1.20 4.45
CA PHE A 201 -2.60 -1.78 4.69
C PHE A 201 -3.15 -1.49 6.09
N HIS A 202 -2.53 -0.57 6.86
CA HIS A 202 -2.93 -0.33 8.24
C HIS A 202 -4.42 -0.02 8.39
N ARG A 203 -5.04 0.72 7.45
CA ARG A 203 -6.46 1.05 7.50
C ARG A 203 -7.35 -0.17 7.31
N PHE A 204 -6.99 -1.10 6.42
CA PHE A 204 -7.72 -2.35 6.23
C PHE A 204 -7.62 -3.27 7.46
N ILE A 205 -6.44 -3.29 8.10
CA ILE A 205 -6.22 -4.08 9.33
C ILE A 205 -6.99 -3.48 10.50
N GLU A 206 -6.96 -2.14 10.68
CA GLU A 206 -7.58 -1.46 11.83
C GLU A 206 -9.10 -1.29 11.67
N GLU A 207 -9.58 -0.96 10.46
CA GLU A 207 -10.97 -0.55 10.23
C GLU A 207 -11.84 -1.70 9.68
N ASP A 208 -11.29 -2.61 8.86
CA ASP A 208 -12.02 -3.70 8.20
C ASP A 208 -11.74 -5.08 8.82
N ASN A 209 -10.95 -5.14 9.90
CA ASN A 209 -10.53 -6.39 10.54
C ASN A 209 -9.82 -7.36 9.58
N LEU A 210 -9.10 -6.85 8.58
CA LEU A 210 -8.27 -7.66 7.71
C LEU A 210 -7.14 -8.30 8.51
N GLN A 211 -7.03 -9.61 8.46
CA GLN A 211 -5.97 -10.37 9.12
C GLN A 211 -4.90 -10.75 8.10
N ILE A 212 -3.70 -10.24 8.29
CA ILE A 212 -2.54 -10.62 7.48
C ILE A 212 -1.56 -11.38 8.39
N TYR A 213 -1.23 -12.59 8.00
CA TYR A 213 -0.24 -13.40 8.71
C TYR A 213 1.04 -13.49 7.87
N VAL A 214 2.20 -13.33 8.49
CA VAL A 214 3.50 -13.57 7.86
C VAL A 214 4.24 -14.62 8.67
N ASN A 215 4.54 -15.76 8.05
CA ASN A 215 5.08 -16.94 8.71
C ASN A 215 4.34 -17.26 10.02
N LYS A 216 3.00 -17.37 9.91
CA LYS A 216 2.03 -17.66 11.01
C LYS A 216 1.89 -16.58 12.09
N ASN A 217 2.63 -15.49 12.02
CA ASN A 217 2.50 -14.40 12.96
C ASN A 217 1.54 -13.34 12.42
N LEU A 218 0.52 -12.97 13.20
CA LEU A 218 -0.41 -11.91 12.85
C LEU A 218 0.34 -10.59 12.76
N LEU A 219 0.08 -9.85 11.68
CA LEU A 219 0.68 -8.56 11.42
C LEU A 219 -0.09 -7.47 12.16
N GLU A 220 0.60 -6.73 13.01
CA GLU A 220 0.05 -5.53 13.66
C GLU A 220 0.14 -4.33 12.71
N ALA A 221 -0.93 -3.56 12.61
CA ALA A 221 -0.94 -2.32 11.83
C ALA A 221 0.07 -1.31 12.39
N TRP A 222 0.75 -0.61 11.50
CA TRP A 222 1.53 0.57 11.86
C TRP A 222 0.87 1.82 11.29
N ASN A 223 0.05 2.48 12.12
CA ASN A 223 -0.64 3.71 11.74
C ASN A 223 0.31 4.91 11.87
N PRO A 224 0.60 5.63 10.76
CA PRO A 224 1.53 6.75 10.80
C PRO A 224 1.06 7.94 11.62
N PHE A 225 -0.24 8.07 11.92
CA PHE A 225 -0.79 9.26 12.56
C PHE A 225 -0.85 9.19 14.09
N ILE A 226 -0.56 8.02 14.68
CA ILE A 226 -0.47 7.81 16.14
C ILE A 226 -1.70 8.38 16.87
N ARG A 227 -2.91 8.16 16.33
CA ARG A 227 -4.17 8.72 16.86
C ARG A 227 -4.48 8.25 18.28
N GLN A 228 -3.93 7.12 18.71
CA GLN A 228 -4.12 6.58 20.05
C GLN A 228 -3.38 7.40 21.14
N ASN A 229 -2.36 8.20 20.77
CA ASN A 229 -1.69 9.04 21.72
C ASN A 229 -2.48 10.34 21.93
N PRO A 230 -2.89 10.66 23.18
CA PRO A 230 -3.74 11.83 23.45
C PRO A 230 -3.05 13.17 23.20
N ALA A 231 -1.73 13.18 22.98
CA ALA A 231 -0.98 14.38 22.63
C ALA A 231 -0.83 14.57 21.12
N THR A 232 -1.38 13.69 20.29
CA THR A 232 -1.52 13.91 18.86
C THR A 232 -2.55 15.01 18.63
N MET A 233 -2.20 16.01 17.83
CA MET A 233 -3.12 17.07 17.43
C MET A 233 -3.65 16.78 16.01
N GLU A 234 -4.95 16.62 15.88
CA GLU A 234 -5.65 16.55 14.60
C GLU A 234 -6.07 17.97 14.22
N LEU A 235 -5.65 18.45 13.05
CA LEU A 235 -6.08 19.76 12.55
C LEU A 235 -7.35 19.58 11.72
N ALA A 236 -7.95 20.71 11.31
CA ALA A 236 -9.16 20.67 10.50
C ALA A 236 -8.95 19.89 9.20
N CYS A 237 -9.91 19.02 8.89
CA CYS A 237 -9.96 18.36 7.60
C CYS A 237 -10.44 19.36 6.53
N GLU A 238 -9.76 19.40 5.40
CA GLU A 238 -10.15 20.19 4.24
C GLU A 238 -10.48 19.28 3.06
N GLU A 239 -11.45 19.70 2.25
CA GLU A 239 -11.86 19.00 1.03
C GLU A 239 -11.55 19.89 -0.17
N LEU A 240 -10.74 19.38 -1.10
CA LEU A 240 -10.33 20.09 -2.31
C LEU A 240 -10.77 19.31 -3.55
N PHE A 241 -11.19 20.04 -4.60
CA PHE A 241 -11.49 19.42 -5.90
C PHE A 241 -10.24 19.40 -6.75
N ASP A 242 -9.74 18.21 -7.09
CA ASP A 242 -8.48 18.03 -7.83
C ASP A 242 -8.63 18.16 -9.37
N GLY A 243 -9.83 18.49 -9.83
CA GLY A 243 -10.20 18.54 -11.25
C GLY A 243 -11.03 17.33 -11.69
N LYS A 244 -11.14 16.30 -10.87
CA LYS A 244 -11.90 15.07 -11.14
C LYS A 244 -12.80 14.68 -9.96
N THR A 245 -12.24 14.58 -8.77
CA THR A 245 -12.97 14.19 -7.54
C THR A 245 -12.58 15.10 -6.37
N ILE A 246 -13.22 14.88 -5.24
CA ILE A 246 -12.87 15.53 -3.98
C ILE A 246 -11.74 14.72 -3.32
N VAL A 247 -10.69 15.44 -2.91
CA VAL A 247 -9.57 14.92 -2.13
C VAL A 247 -9.69 15.46 -0.71
N SER A 248 -9.68 14.58 0.28
CA SER A 248 -9.69 14.98 1.69
C SER A 248 -8.25 15.12 2.20
N ILE A 249 -8.01 16.19 2.96
CA ILE A 249 -6.68 16.51 3.51
C ILE A 249 -6.81 16.67 5.01
N GLU A 250 -6.11 15.82 5.74
CA GLU A 250 -6.13 15.78 7.21
C GLU A 250 -4.70 15.92 7.74
N PRO A 251 -4.30 17.11 8.26
CA PRO A 251 -3.00 17.28 8.88
C PRO A 251 -2.98 16.80 10.33
N TYR A 252 -1.89 16.14 10.71
CA TYR A 252 -1.62 15.66 12.06
C TYR A 252 -0.29 16.20 12.56
N ILE A 253 -0.26 16.62 13.83
CA ILE A 253 0.98 16.96 14.52
C ILE A 253 1.20 15.93 15.62
N LEU A 254 2.25 15.15 15.45
CA LEU A 254 2.57 14.04 16.33
C LEU A 254 3.13 14.52 17.67
N PRO A 255 3.04 13.67 18.70
CA PRO A 255 3.54 13.99 20.03
C PRO A 255 5.05 14.24 20.04
N HIS A 256 5.48 15.21 20.85
CA HIS A 256 6.90 15.34 21.19
C HIS A 256 7.41 14.08 21.89
N LYS A 257 8.72 13.76 21.77
CA LYS A 257 9.34 12.55 22.33
C LYS A 257 9.04 12.34 23.83
N THR A 258 8.84 13.40 24.60
CA THR A 258 8.52 13.34 26.03
C THR A 258 7.09 12.88 26.35
N LYS A 259 6.26 12.68 25.33
CA LYS A 259 4.87 12.24 25.46
C LYS A 259 4.68 10.74 25.11
N PHE A 260 5.77 10.04 24.87
CA PHE A 260 5.80 8.58 24.76
C PHE A 260 6.16 7.95 26.10
N GLU A 261 5.73 6.72 26.33
CA GLU A 261 5.98 5.98 27.56
C GLU A 261 7.48 5.76 27.79
N ASP A 262 8.20 5.42 26.74
CA ASP A 262 9.63 5.17 26.75
C ASP A 262 10.29 5.49 25.39
N GLU A 263 11.59 5.28 25.30
CA GLU A 263 12.38 5.54 24.09
C GLU A 263 12.07 4.51 22.99
N GLU A 264 11.69 3.29 23.35
CA GLU A 264 11.35 2.23 22.39
C GLU A 264 10.02 2.53 21.69
N ALA A 265 9.00 2.96 22.46
CA ALA A 265 7.73 3.43 21.91
C ALA A 265 7.92 4.62 20.95
N PHE A 266 8.76 5.58 21.33
CA PHE A 266 9.12 6.69 20.45
C PHE A 266 9.81 6.21 19.16
N LYS A 267 10.75 5.28 19.26
CA LYS A 267 11.46 4.73 18.12
C LYS A 267 10.52 3.94 17.19
N LYS A 268 9.62 3.11 17.75
CA LYS A 268 8.58 2.36 17.01
C LYS A 268 7.66 3.33 16.25
N ALA A 269 7.26 4.43 16.86
CA ALA A 269 6.43 5.47 16.27
C ALA A 269 7.11 6.21 15.10
N GLY A 270 8.44 6.27 15.05
CA GLY A 270 9.23 6.81 13.96
C GLY A 270 9.14 6.01 12.65
N GLY A 271 8.68 4.75 12.71
CA GLY A 271 8.48 3.90 11.55
C GLY A 271 9.73 3.12 11.11
N ALA A 272 9.63 2.47 9.95
CA ALA A 272 10.60 1.48 9.50
C ALA A 272 12.01 2.04 9.21
N LYS A 273 12.10 3.32 8.86
CA LYS A 273 13.39 3.99 8.55
C LYS A 273 13.81 4.91 9.70
N ASP A 274 13.08 5.97 9.92
CA ASP A 274 13.23 6.93 11.03
C ASP A 274 12.18 8.04 10.95
N TRP A 275 12.17 8.93 11.91
CA TRP A 275 11.30 10.10 11.95
C TRP A 275 11.50 11.03 10.75
N LEU A 276 12.73 11.22 10.30
CA LEU A 276 13.06 12.11 9.18
C LEU A 276 12.51 11.57 7.86
N ALA A 277 12.51 10.25 7.68
CA ALA A 277 11.98 9.61 6.49
C ALA A 277 10.45 9.71 6.38
N HIS A 278 9.77 9.77 7.53
CA HIS A 278 8.32 9.67 7.66
C HIS A 278 7.60 11.01 7.85
N GLN A 279 8.26 12.16 7.68
CA GLN A 279 7.61 13.47 7.72
C GLN A 279 6.93 13.81 6.38
N GLY A 280 5.84 14.58 6.42
CA GLY A 280 5.16 15.09 5.23
C GLY A 280 3.91 14.34 4.83
N PHE A 281 3.64 14.28 3.54
CA PHE A 281 2.42 13.75 2.99
C PHE A 281 2.38 12.23 2.96
N TYR A 282 1.17 11.71 3.18
CA TYR A 282 0.76 10.31 3.07
C TYR A 282 -0.43 10.24 2.12
N VAL A 283 -0.24 9.73 0.90
CA VAL A 283 -1.27 9.68 -0.15
C VAL A 283 -1.92 8.32 -0.15
N TYR A 284 -3.23 8.31 0.05
CA TYR A 284 -4.07 7.12 0.01
C TYR A 284 -4.94 7.14 -1.26
N ARG A 285 -5.00 6.00 -1.93
CA ARG A 285 -5.90 5.73 -3.05
C ARG A 285 -6.86 4.62 -2.64
N ASN A 286 -8.14 4.91 -2.59
CA ASN A 286 -9.13 3.96 -2.08
C ASN A 286 -8.67 3.32 -0.75
N ARG A 287 -8.22 4.14 0.20
CA ARG A 287 -7.73 3.74 1.54
C ARG A 287 -6.37 3.03 1.58
N ARG A 288 -5.82 2.59 0.44
CA ARG A 288 -4.48 2.02 0.33
C ARG A 288 -3.43 3.12 0.30
N LEU A 289 -2.46 3.06 1.19
CA LEU A 289 -1.33 4.01 1.18
C LEU A 289 -0.41 3.73 -0.03
N ILE A 290 -0.22 4.74 -0.89
CA ILE A 290 0.61 4.63 -2.11
C ILE A 290 1.96 5.32 -1.94
N VAL A 291 1.95 6.53 -1.40
CA VAL A 291 3.15 7.33 -1.20
C VAL A 291 3.16 7.85 0.23
N TYR A 292 4.31 7.84 0.86
CA TYR A 292 4.45 8.28 2.24
C TYR A 292 5.75 9.03 2.49
N GLY A 293 5.73 9.90 3.46
CA GLY A 293 6.90 10.62 3.92
C GLY A 293 7.53 11.51 2.84
N THR A 294 6.71 12.18 2.04
CA THR A 294 7.15 13.08 0.97
C THR A 294 6.66 14.50 1.20
N TRP A 295 7.44 15.46 0.73
CA TRP A 295 7.02 16.85 0.58
C TRP A 295 6.79 17.23 -0.90
N PHE A 296 6.75 16.27 -1.81
CA PHE A 296 6.66 16.49 -3.27
C PHE A 296 7.73 17.46 -3.81
N GLY A 297 8.91 17.51 -3.16
CA GLY A 297 9.98 18.44 -3.53
C GLY A 297 9.74 19.92 -3.17
N LYS A 298 8.61 20.24 -2.50
CA LYS A 298 8.26 21.62 -2.13
C LYS A 298 9.00 22.10 -0.86
N PHE A 299 9.34 21.17 0.03
CA PHE A 299 10.10 21.44 1.25
C PHE A 299 11.28 20.48 1.40
N LYS A 300 12.37 20.96 1.99
CA LYS A 300 13.46 20.10 2.44
C LYS A 300 13.05 19.39 3.73
N LYS A 301 13.54 18.17 3.91
CA LYS A 301 13.33 17.45 5.16
C LYS A 301 14.21 18.02 6.26
N GLU A 302 13.60 18.39 7.37
CA GLU A 302 14.29 18.93 8.55
C GLU A 302 13.79 18.24 9.84
N PRO A 303 14.64 18.06 10.85
CA PRO A 303 14.25 17.42 12.10
C PRO A 303 13.06 18.10 12.80
N ALA A 304 12.92 19.42 12.67
CA ALA A 304 11.80 20.17 13.26
C ALA A 304 10.45 19.89 12.59
N TYR A 305 10.45 19.31 11.39
CA TYR A 305 9.23 18.94 10.64
C TYR A 305 8.80 17.49 10.89
N ASN A 306 9.57 16.72 11.66
CA ASN A 306 9.33 15.29 11.89
C ASN A 306 7.95 14.95 12.46
N LEU A 307 7.32 15.90 13.15
CA LEU A 307 6.02 15.69 13.77
C LEU A 307 4.85 16.01 12.84
N ALA A 308 5.08 16.64 11.68
CA ALA A 308 4.04 16.94 10.72
C ALA A 308 3.83 15.73 9.78
N ARG A 309 2.63 15.15 9.82
CA ARG A 309 2.15 14.14 8.88
C ARG A 309 0.80 14.55 8.32
N ILE A 310 0.65 14.53 7.01
CA ILE A 310 -0.53 15.03 6.32
C ILE A 310 -1.11 13.91 5.47
N LYS A 311 -2.32 13.49 5.82
CA LYS A 311 -3.07 12.49 5.06
C LYS A 311 -3.74 13.17 3.87
N LEU A 312 -3.58 12.58 2.69
CA LEU A 312 -4.28 12.90 1.45
C LEU A 312 -5.05 11.65 1.02
N ASP A 313 -6.37 11.72 0.98
CA ASP A 313 -7.22 10.58 0.62
C ASP A 313 -7.94 10.86 -0.71
N MET A 314 -7.65 10.08 -1.73
CA MET A 314 -8.19 10.22 -3.08
C MET A 314 -8.86 8.95 -3.58
N SER A 315 -9.77 9.09 -4.52
CA SER A 315 -10.38 7.95 -5.22
C SER A 315 -9.53 7.50 -6.42
N SER A 316 -9.77 6.29 -6.89
CA SER A 316 -9.14 5.75 -8.11
C SER A 316 -9.50 6.52 -9.39
N GLU A 317 -10.56 7.33 -9.37
CA GLU A 317 -10.98 8.13 -10.51
C GLU A 317 -9.97 9.24 -10.85
N SER A 318 -9.20 9.70 -9.85
CA SER A 318 -8.16 10.74 -9.99
C SER A 318 -6.77 10.19 -10.34
N ASP A 319 -6.65 8.91 -10.66
CA ASP A 319 -5.37 8.26 -10.95
C ASP A 319 -4.55 8.98 -12.04
N PHE A 320 -5.22 9.56 -13.03
CA PHE A 320 -4.57 10.26 -14.13
C PHE A 320 -4.04 11.61 -13.68
N GLU A 321 -4.83 12.39 -12.96
CA GLU A 321 -4.48 13.72 -12.42
C GLU A 321 -3.29 13.64 -11.46
N TRP A 322 -3.21 12.54 -10.68
CA TRP A 322 -2.13 12.28 -9.74
C TRP A 322 -0.93 11.56 -10.37
N GLY A 323 -0.98 11.20 -11.65
CA GLY A 323 0.10 10.51 -12.35
C GLY A 323 0.54 9.20 -11.68
N ILE A 324 -0.42 8.42 -11.15
CA ILE A 324 -0.15 7.17 -10.42
C ILE A 324 0.52 6.16 -11.36
N ASP A 325 1.67 5.63 -10.97
CA ASP A 325 2.40 4.61 -11.73
C ASP A 325 1.82 3.19 -11.53
N ILE A 326 2.26 2.26 -12.40
CA ILE A 326 1.80 0.86 -12.37
C ILE A 326 2.06 0.20 -11.02
N LYS A 327 3.18 0.51 -10.40
CA LYS A 327 3.60 -0.05 -9.09
C LYS A 327 2.95 0.65 -7.90
N LYS A 328 2.08 1.64 -8.15
CA LYS A 328 1.47 2.46 -7.09
C LYS A 328 2.51 2.99 -6.09
N SER A 329 3.66 3.43 -6.60
CA SER A 329 4.81 3.88 -5.79
C SER A 329 5.15 5.35 -5.98
N LYS A 330 4.49 6.01 -6.94
CA LYS A 330 4.66 7.42 -7.24
C LYS A 330 3.31 8.09 -7.41
N ALA A 331 3.22 9.30 -6.93
CA ALA A 331 2.12 10.22 -7.16
C ALA A 331 2.71 11.61 -7.41
N THR A 332 2.03 12.40 -8.22
CA THR A 332 2.34 13.81 -8.48
C THR A 332 1.19 14.66 -8.00
N LEU A 333 1.47 15.73 -7.29
CA LEU A 333 0.42 16.61 -6.80
C LEU A 333 -0.25 17.35 -7.97
N PRO A 334 -1.58 17.26 -8.15
CA PRO A 334 -2.30 17.97 -9.21
C PRO A 334 -2.16 19.49 -9.06
N VAL A 335 -1.94 20.16 -10.19
CA VAL A 335 -1.77 21.63 -10.24
C VAL A 335 -2.98 22.38 -9.67
N SER A 336 -4.19 21.81 -9.86
CA SER A 336 -5.46 22.40 -9.39
C SER A 336 -5.54 22.61 -7.87
N ILE A 337 -4.88 21.76 -7.08
CA ILE A 337 -4.91 21.81 -5.61
C ILE A 337 -3.54 22.13 -5.00
N GLU A 338 -2.49 22.27 -5.82
CA GLU A 338 -1.11 22.38 -5.34
C GLU A 338 -0.94 23.55 -4.35
N GLU A 339 -1.45 24.72 -4.66
CA GLU A 339 -1.29 25.91 -3.82
C GLU A 339 -1.96 25.71 -2.45
N SER A 340 -3.19 25.21 -2.42
CA SER A 340 -3.92 24.96 -1.18
C SER A 340 -3.22 23.88 -0.32
N VAL A 341 -2.74 22.81 -0.95
CA VAL A 341 -2.00 21.74 -0.25
C VAL A 341 -0.71 22.27 0.35
N ILE A 342 0.01 23.15 -0.35
CA ILE A 342 1.24 23.78 0.17
C ILE A 342 0.91 24.69 1.37
N GLN A 343 -0.17 25.46 1.34
CA GLN A 343 -0.58 26.31 2.49
C GLN A 343 -0.91 25.46 3.72
N ILE A 344 -1.64 24.37 3.54
CA ILE A 344 -1.93 23.41 4.62
C ILE A 344 -0.63 22.81 5.19
N ALA A 345 0.33 22.50 4.32
CA ALA A 345 1.64 21.99 4.74
C ALA A 345 2.43 23.01 5.55
N TYR A 346 2.42 24.29 5.16
CA TYR A 346 3.05 25.36 5.94
C TYR A 346 2.48 25.45 7.36
N LEU A 347 1.16 25.40 7.51
CA LEU A 347 0.50 25.40 8.81
C LEU A 347 0.92 24.19 9.66
N ALA A 348 0.96 23.00 9.06
CA ALA A 348 1.39 21.79 9.75
C ALA A 348 2.87 21.85 10.16
N ILE A 349 3.74 22.36 9.29
CA ILE A 349 5.16 22.57 9.58
C ILE A 349 5.34 23.56 10.74
N GLU A 350 4.68 24.72 10.72
CA GLU A 350 4.75 25.73 11.76
C GLU A 350 4.40 25.13 13.14
N LYS A 351 3.29 24.39 13.22
CA LYS A 351 2.88 23.70 14.44
C LYS A 351 3.84 22.60 14.85
N SER A 352 4.40 21.85 13.91
CA SER A 352 5.42 20.84 14.17
C SER A 352 6.67 21.47 14.80
N VAL A 353 7.14 22.59 14.23
CA VAL A 353 8.29 23.35 14.76
C VAL A 353 8.02 23.84 16.18
N ALA A 354 6.82 24.37 16.45
CA ALA A 354 6.42 24.84 17.77
C ALA A 354 6.46 23.69 18.81
N VAL A 355 5.90 22.53 18.47
CA VAL A 355 5.91 21.34 19.36
C VAL A 355 7.32 20.79 19.53
N TYR A 356 8.09 20.68 18.46
CA TYR A 356 9.46 20.15 18.46
C TYR A 356 10.38 20.99 19.33
N ASN A 357 10.26 22.34 19.29
CA ASN A 357 11.06 23.28 20.08
C ASN A 357 10.55 23.49 21.50
N SER A 358 9.32 23.06 21.81
CA SER A 358 8.80 23.18 23.18
C SER A 358 9.60 22.26 24.11
N ARG A 359 10.72 22.76 24.59
CA ARG A 359 11.47 22.15 25.70
C ARG A 359 10.50 22.14 26.87
N GLY A 360 10.09 20.94 27.31
CA GLY A 360 9.04 20.70 28.28
C GLY A 360 9.01 21.72 29.43
N VAL A 361 8.31 22.81 29.20
CA VAL A 361 7.88 23.68 30.31
C VAL A 361 6.80 22.84 30.98
N TYR A 362 7.13 22.34 32.14
CA TYR A 362 6.20 21.73 33.06
C TYR A 362 5.21 22.81 33.46
N ASN A 363 4.17 23.01 32.67
CA ASN A 363 3.03 23.80 33.11
C ASN A 363 2.36 22.96 34.19
N ARG A 364 2.63 23.32 35.47
CA ARG A 364 1.79 22.92 36.59
C ARG A 364 0.35 23.06 36.11
N ARG A 365 -0.38 21.94 36.14
CA ARG A 365 -1.83 21.95 35.95
C ARG A 365 -2.41 22.98 36.91
N ASN A 366 -2.75 24.15 36.41
CA ASN A 366 -3.72 24.99 37.07
C ASN A 366 -5.07 24.28 36.87
N THR A 367 -5.50 23.64 37.94
CA THR A 367 -6.88 23.21 38.12
C THR A 367 -7.73 24.48 38.20
N GLY A 368 -8.26 24.92 37.10
CA GLY A 368 -9.18 26.07 37.10
C GLY A 368 -9.32 26.67 35.69
N ASN A 369 -10.49 26.49 35.14
CA ASN A 369 -11.10 27.07 33.96
C ASN A 369 -10.86 26.36 32.63
N ASN A 370 -11.85 25.53 32.31
CA ASN A 370 -12.20 25.16 30.94
C ASN A 370 -12.52 26.44 30.15
N THR A 371 -11.55 26.99 29.45
CA THR A 371 -11.83 27.89 28.33
C THR A 371 -12.09 27.02 27.09
N SER A 372 -13.34 26.68 26.87
CA SER A 372 -13.80 26.14 25.60
C SER A 372 -13.48 27.16 24.50
N LEU A 373 -12.66 26.79 23.53
CA LEU A 373 -12.48 27.56 22.30
C LEU A 373 -13.85 27.66 21.63
N LYS A 374 -14.46 28.83 21.66
CA LYS A 374 -15.66 29.10 20.87
C LYS A 374 -15.22 29.49 19.46
N TYR A 375 -15.50 28.63 18.52
CA TYR A 375 -15.41 28.96 17.11
C TYR A 375 -16.63 29.84 16.75
N VAL A 376 -16.41 31.07 16.31
CA VAL A 376 -17.47 31.93 15.85
C VAL A 376 -17.33 32.11 14.35
N TRP A 377 -18.29 31.60 13.61
CA TRP A 377 -18.45 31.88 12.19
C TRP A 377 -19.16 33.21 12.02
N GLU A 378 -18.56 34.14 11.29
CA GLU A 378 -19.18 35.39 10.93
C GLU A 378 -19.61 35.32 9.46
N GLN A 379 -20.93 35.49 9.24
CA GLN A 379 -21.51 35.53 7.91
C GLN A 379 -21.57 37.01 7.45
N ARG A 380 -20.88 37.31 6.36
CA ARG A 380 -20.93 38.65 5.75
C ARG A 380 -21.43 38.56 4.31
N LYS A 381 -22.25 39.57 3.91
CA LYS A 381 -22.74 39.71 2.55
C LYS A 381 -21.78 40.62 1.78
N ASN A 382 -21.29 40.16 0.62
CA ASN A 382 -20.46 41.02 -0.22
C ASN A 382 -21.31 42.02 -1.01
N SER A 383 -20.66 42.97 -1.69
CA SER A 383 -21.32 44.00 -2.52
C SER A 383 -22.12 43.41 -3.70
N SER A 384 -21.89 42.14 -4.06
CA SER A 384 -22.62 41.41 -5.10
C SER A 384 -23.76 40.55 -4.57
N GLY A 385 -24.10 40.67 -3.27
CA GLY A 385 -25.20 39.94 -2.65
C GLY A 385 -24.96 38.52 -2.21
N ASN A 386 -23.75 38.00 -2.42
CA ASN A 386 -23.36 36.61 -2.01
C ASN A 386 -22.92 36.57 -0.55
N TYR A 387 -23.24 35.49 0.14
CA TYR A 387 -22.81 35.27 1.52
C TYR A 387 -21.42 34.66 1.53
N MET A 388 -20.50 35.25 2.31
CA MET A 388 -19.18 34.70 2.61
C MET A 388 -19.11 34.41 4.11
N PHE A 389 -18.52 33.26 4.45
CA PHE A 389 -18.31 32.86 5.84
C PHE A 389 -16.86 33.11 6.19
N TYR A 390 -16.62 33.88 7.24
CA TYR A 390 -15.28 34.14 7.76
C TYR A 390 -15.08 33.36 9.05
N PHE A 391 -13.95 32.72 9.18
CA PHE A 391 -13.53 32.06 10.38
C PHE A 391 -12.66 33.01 11.20
N CYS A 392 -13.14 33.43 12.37
CA CYS A 392 -12.35 34.24 13.28
C CYS A 392 -11.91 33.44 14.48
N LEU A 393 -10.60 33.28 14.64
CA LEU A 393 -10.00 32.83 15.88
C LEU A 393 -9.95 34.00 16.85
N LEU A 394 -10.89 34.04 17.82
CA LEU A 394 -10.78 34.99 18.92
C LEU A 394 -9.74 34.50 19.92
N TYR A 395 -8.56 35.10 19.88
CA TYR A 395 -7.62 35.07 21.00
C TYR A 395 -8.20 35.94 22.10
N THR A 396 -8.69 35.36 23.18
CA THR A 396 -8.83 36.08 24.44
C THR A 396 -7.47 36.02 25.13
N SER A 397 -6.78 37.15 25.14
CA SER A 397 -5.63 37.37 26.02
C SER A 397 -6.03 37.20 27.48
N PRO A 398 -5.10 36.79 28.36
CA PRO A 398 -5.36 36.55 29.76
C PRO A 398 -5.79 37.77 30.50
#